data_d9b2218eb2547da066b2562c8e2a6dc2
#
_entry.id   d9b2218eb2547da066b2562c8e2a6dc2
#
_cell.length_a   1.000
_cell.length_b   1.000
_cell.length_c   1.000
_cell.angle_alpha   90.00
_cell.angle_beta   90.00
_cell.angle_gamma   90.00
#
_symmetry.space_group_name_H-M   'P 1'
#
loop_
_entity.id
_entity.type
_entity.pdbx_description
1 polymer ?
#
loop_
_entity_poly.entity_id
_entity_poly.type
_entity_poly.pdbx_seq_one_letter_code
_entity_poly.pdbx_strand_id
1 'polypeptide(L)'
;DRTTLNGDVCNKIGTYLKALAAYDNSVPFYVAAPISSIDFSISDGIKDIPIEERDEKEVSSINGLNSRGEIEELHIAPKNAKFKNYAFDVTPSKYITKIITEKKIVDPNKESILKLI
;
A
#
# COMPACT_ATOMS: atom_id res chain seq x y z
N ASP A 1 3.61 -5.03 0.68
CA ASP A 1 4.20 -5.15 2.01
C ASP A 1 3.64 -6.37 2.75
N ARG A 2 2.34 -6.44 3.01
CA ARG A 2 1.75 -7.61 3.66
C ARG A 2 0.28 -7.81 3.30
N THR A 3 -0.15 -9.06 3.35
CA THR A 3 -1.54 -9.48 3.24
C THR A 3 -1.99 -10.10 4.56
N THR A 4 -3.17 -9.79 5.02
CA THR A 4 -3.69 -10.32 6.29
C THR A 4 -4.63 -11.50 6.07
N LEU A 5 -4.97 -12.20 7.15
CA LEU A 5 -5.79 -13.41 7.07
C LEU A 5 -7.21 -13.16 6.51
N ASN A 6 -7.78 -11.96 6.72
CA ASN A 6 -9.09 -11.61 6.13
C ASN A 6 -9.01 -11.16 4.66
N GLY A 7 -7.80 -11.10 4.08
CA GLY A 7 -7.56 -10.72 2.69
C GLY A 7 -7.33 -9.23 2.45
N ASP A 8 -7.24 -8.42 3.50
CA ASP A 8 -6.81 -7.03 3.35
C ASP A 8 -5.34 -6.95 2.96
N VAL A 9 -4.97 -6.00 2.13
CA VAL A 9 -3.62 -5.86 1.59
C VAL A 9 -3.03 -4.51 1.94
N CYS A 10 -1.92 -4.53 2.69
CA CYS A 10 -1.08 -3.36 2.93
C CYS A 10 0.00 -3.27 1.86
N ASN A 11 0.05 -2.16 1.15
CA ASN A 11 1.06 -1.91 0.12
C ASN A 11 1.37 -0.41 0.02
N LYS A 12 2.30 -0.04 -0.86
CA LYS A 12 2.70 1.36 -1.06
C LYS A 12 1.47 2.27 -1.14
N ILE A 13 1.56 3.42 -0.44
CA ILE A 13 0.49 4.43 -0.43
C ILE A 13 0.01 4.78 -1.85
N GLY A 14 -1.29 4.88 -2.04
CA GLY A 14 -1.95 5.00 -3.34
C GLY A 14 -2.50 3.68 -3.90
N THR A 15 -2.20 2.54 -3.28
CA THR A 15 -2.76 1.23 -3.68
C THR A 15 -4.27 1.18 -3.45
N TYR A 16 -4.72 1.64 -2.28
CA TYR A 16 -6.15 1.72 -1.96
C TYR A 16 -6.93 2.59 -2.96
N LEU A 17 -6.39 3.76 -3.30
CA LEU A 17 -7.01 4.65 -4.28
C LEU A 17 -7.19 3.96 -5.64
N LYS A 18 -6.19 3.19 -6.10
CA LYS A 18 -6.26 2.45 -7.36
C LYS A 18 -7.30 1.32 -7.30
N ALA A 19 -7.35 0.59 -6.20
CA ALA A 19 -8.34 -0.48 -6.01
C ALA A 19 -9.76 0.08 -5.96
N LEU A 20 -9.97 1.21 -5.29
CA LEU A 20 -11.25 1.90 -5.22
C LEU A 20 -11.70 2.40 -6.60
N ALA A 21 -10.80 3.01 -7.37
CA ALA A 21 -11.08 3.46 -8.73
C ALA A 21 -11.40 2.28 -9.67
N ALA A 22 -10.68 1.17 -9.54
CA ALA A 22 -10.96 -0.06 -10.29
C ALA A 22 -12.36 -0.61 -9.97
N TYR A 23 -12.70 -0.65 -8.69
CA TYR A 23 -14.02 -1.11 -8.23
C TYR A 23 -15.15 -0.24 -8.79
N ASP A 24 -15.03 1.09 -8.69
CA ASP A 24 -16.03 2.05 -9.19
C ASP A 24 -16.25 1.93 -10.72
N ASN A 25 -15.20 1.60 -11.45
CA ASN A 25 -15.25 1.40 -12.91
C ASN A 25 -15.48 -0.06 -13.34
N SER A 26 -15.80 -0.97 -12.41
CA SER A 26 -16.00 -2.40 -12.69
C SER A 26 -14.80 -3.09 -13.35
N VAL A 27 -13.59 -2.64 -13.02
CA VAL A 27 -12.33 -3.23 -13.48
C VAL A 27 -11.81 -4.20 -12.42
N PRO A 28 -11.47 -5.46 -12.75
CA PRO A 28 -10.89 -6.40 -11.80
C PRO A 28 -9.54 -5.90 -11.26
N PHE A 29 -9.35 -6.02 -9.94
CA PHE A 29 -8.11 -5.65 -9.27
C PHE A 29 -7.46 -6.88 -8.64
N TYR A 30 -6.28 -7.25 -9.13
CA TYR A 30 -5.55 -8.43 -8.70
C TYR A 30 -4.32 -8.04 -7.89
N VAL A 31 -4.04 -8.81 -6.83
CA VAL A 31 -2.83 -8.65 -6.03
C VAL A 31 -1.91 -9.85 -6.27
N ALA A 32 -0.73 -9.61 -6.82
CA ALA A 32 0.32 -10.61 -6.94
C ALA A 32 1.31 -10.48 -5.79
N ALA A 33 1.40 -11.51 -4.94
CA ALA A 33 2.22 -11.46 -3.74
C ALA A 33 2.63 -12.88 -3.31
N PRO A 34 3.88 -13.10 -2.85
CA PRO A 34 4.30 -14.40 -2.36
C PRO A 34 3.62 -14.74 -1.03
N ILE A 35 3.48 -16.03 -0.73
CA ILE A 35 2.90 -16.51 0.54
C ILE A 35 3.68 -15.95 1.74
N SER A 36 4.98 -15.73 1.59
CA SER A 36 5.82 -15.15 2.65
C SER A 36 5.42 -13.74 3.07
N SER A 37 4.62 -13.02 2.26
CA SER A 37 4.05 -11.72 2.61
C SER A 37 2.72 -11.82 3.35
N ILE A 38 2.18 -13.01 3.52
CA ILE A 38 0.92 -13.22 4.25
C ILE A 38 1.20 -13.34 5.74
N ASP A 39 0.61 -12.43 6.51
CA ASP A 39 0.64 -12.46 7.97
C ASP A 39 -0.60 -13.17 8.50
N PHE A 40 -0.45 -14.44 8.84
CA PHE A 40 -1.54 -15.29 9.36
C PHE A 40 -1.96 -14.93 10.79
N SER A 41 -1.19 -14.09 11.48
CA SER A 41 -1.51 -13.66 12.86
C SER A 41 -2.46 -12.46 12.90
N ILE A 42 -2.53 -11.67 11.83
CA ILE A 42 -3.39 -10.49 11.73
C ILE A 42 -4.73 -10.86 11.07
N SER A 43 -5.81 -10.64 11.80
CA SER A 43 -7.17 -10.96 11.35
C SER A 43 -7.91 -9.81 10.68
N ASP A 44 -7.51 -8.56 10.95
CA ASP A 44 -8.16 -7.35 10.41
C ASP A 44 -7.04 -6.35 10.03
N GLY A 45 -6.79 -6.23 8.73
CA GLY A 45 -5.69 -5.39 8.25
C GLY A 45 -5.92 -3.91 8.49
N ILE A 46 -7.16 -3.47 8.48
CA ILE A 46 -7.49 -2.04 8.66
C ILE A 46 -7.21 -1.60 10.10
N LYS A 47 -7.49 -2.48 11.09
CA LYS A 47 -7.34 -2.15 12.51
C LYS A 47 -5.95 -2.43 13.05
N ASP A 48 -5.34 -3.52 12.59
CA ASP A 48 -4.23 -4.15 13.31
C ASP A 48 -2.87 -3.93 12.64
N ILE A 49 -2.82 -3.48 11.36
CA ILE A 49 -1.54 -3.19 10.70
C ILE A 49 -1.01 -1.82 11.15
N PRO A 50 0.18 -1.76 11.80
CA PRO A 50 0.83 -0.48 12.06
C PRO A 50 1.37 0.10 10.75
N ILE A 51 1.00 1.34 10.43
CA ILE A 51 1.47 2.02 9.22
C ILE A 51 2.75 2.81 9.53
N GLU A 52 3.82 2.52 8.80
CA GLU A 52 5.08 3.25 8.86
C GLU A 52 4.88 4.71 8.44
N GLU A 53 5.32 5.64 9.27
CA GLU A 53 5.41 7.05 8.94
C GLU A 53 6.88 7.41 8.68
N ARG A 54 7.18 7.91 7.49
CA ARG A 54 8.54 8.25 7.03
C ARG A 54 8.86 9.73 7.25
N ASP A 55 10.11 10.11 7.01
CA ASP A 55 10.58 11.48 7.17
C ASP A 55 9.75 12.47 6.32
N GLU A 56 9.31 13.56 6.95
CA GLU A 56 8.54 14.64 6.31
C GLU A 56 9.30 15.30 5.15
N LYS A 57 10.63 15.28 5.17
CA LYS A 57 11.46 15.84 4.10
C LYS A 57 11.22 15.18 2.75
N GLU A 58 10.87 13.89 2.73
CA GLU A 58 10.60 13.17 1.47
C GLU A 58 9.42 13.76 0.69
N VAL A 59 8.52 14.49 1.36
CA VAL A 59 7.33 15.11 0.75
C VAL A 59 7.32 16.63 0.82
N SER A 60 8.19 17.22 1.61
CA SER A 60 8.26 18.69 1.81
C SER A 60 9.33 19.37 0.97
N SER A 61 10.33 18.62 0.49
CA SER A 61 11.43 19.16 -0.29
C SER A 61 11.79 18.28 -1.49
N ILE A 62 12.48 18.89 -2.45
CA ILE A 62 12.99 18.23 -3.65
C ILE A 62 14.39 18.75 -3.96
N ASN A 63 15.28 17.86 -4.40
CA ASN A 63 16.58 18.24 -4.93
C ASN A 63 16.50 18.54 -6.42
N GLY A 64 17.04 19.66 -6.85
CA GLY A 64 17.08 20.06 -8.25
C GLY A 64 18.39 20.73 -8.62
N LEU A 65 18.69 20.84 -9.93
CA LEU A 65 19.81 21.65 -10.43
C LEU A 65 19.36 23.11 -10.56
N ASN A 66 20.14 24.03 -9.97
CA ASN A 66 19.95 25.45 -10.18
C ASN A 66 20.58 25.92 -11.54
N SER A 67 20.42 27.20 -11.87
CA SER A 67 20.94 27.78 -13.12
C SER A 67 22.47 27.74 -13.24
N ARG A 68 23.20 27.46 -12.17
CA ARG A 68 24.67 27.30 -12.13
C ARG A 68 25.11 25.84 -12.24
N GLY A 69 24.17 24.89 -12.34
CA GLY A 69 24.45 23.46 -12.39
C GLY A 69 24.79 22.83 -11.04
N GLU A 70 24.46 23.53 -9.93
CA GLU A 70 24.65 23.04 -8.57
C GLU A 70 23.38 22.38 -8.07
N ILE A 71 23.51 21.33 -7.24
CA ILE A 71 22.37 20.69 -6.59
C ILE A 71 21.91 21.59 -5.42
N GLU A 72 20.62 21.92 -5.42
CA GLU A 72 19.97 22.72 -4.40
C GLU A 72 18.71 21.99 -3.89
N GLU A 73 18.53 21.94 -2.56
CA GLU A 73 17.29 21.46 -1.94
C GLU A 73 16.27 22.59 -1.89
N LEU A 74 15.11 22.36 -2.50
CA LEU A 74 14.01 23.31 -2.54
C LEU A 74 12.84 22.81 -1.69
N HIS A 75 12.31 23.68 -0.83
CA HIS A 75 11.07 23.43 -0.13
C HIS A 75 9.89 23.68 -1.07
N ILE A 76 9.02 22.66 -1.25
CA ILE A 76 7.97 22.65 -2.28
C ILE A 76 6.55 22.87 -1.73
N ALA A 77 6.44 23.32 -0.48
CA ALA A 77 5.17 23.54 0.19
C ALA A 77 5.16 24.87 0.97
N PRO A 78 4.00 25.37 1.40
CA PRO A 78 3.90 26.56 2.24
C PRO A 78 4.74 26.41 3.52
N LYS A 79 5.40 27.51 3.96
CA LYS A 79 6.34 27.50 5.11
C LYS A 79 5.77 26.92 6.41
N ASN A 80 4.46 27.03 6.62
CA ASN A 80 3.78 26.57 7.83
C ASN A 80 2.99 25.27 7.62
N ALA A 81 3.17 24.57 6.49
CA ALA A 81 2.49 23.32 6.24
C ALA A 81 2.99 22.22 7.20
N LYS A 82 2.06 21.43 7.70
CA LYS A 82 2.36 20.19 8.43
C LYS A 82 2.30 19.04 7.44
N PHE A 83 3.22 18.09 7.57
CA PHE A 83 3.32 16.96 6.67
C PHE A 83 3.00 15.67 7.38
N LYS A 84 2.46 14.72 6.62
CA LYS A 84 2.34 13.33 6.98
C LYS A 84 2.83 12.49 5.80
N ASN A 85 3.77 11.61 6.04
CA ASN A 85 4.40 10.78 5.02
C ASN A 85 4.21 9.30 5.34
N TYR A 86 2.99 8.79 5.14
CA TYR A 86 2.69 7.38 5.30
C TYR A 86 3.27 6.57 4.15
N ALA A 87 4.03 5.51 4.47
CA ALA A 87 4.66 4.65 3.46
C ALA A 87 3.64 3.74 2.75
N PHE A 88 2.58 3.34 3.45
CA PHE A 88 1.62 2.34 3.02
C PHE A 88 0.18 2.80 3.26
N ASP A 89 -0.74 2.17 2.54
CA ASP A 89 -2.16 2.15 2.87
C ASP A 89 -2.69 0.71 2.90
N VAL A 90 -3.87 0.52 3.48
CA VAL A 90 -4.51 -0.80 3.55
C VAL A 90 -5.71 -0.82 2.61
N THR A 91 -5.67 -1.73 1.64
CA THR A 91 -6.77 -2.00 0.73
C THR A 91 -7.69 -3.07 1.32
N PRO A 92 -8.96 -2.74 1.63
CA PRO A 92 -9.93 -3.73 2.07
C PRO A 92 -10.14 -4.86 1.07
N SER A 93 -10.26 -6.09 1.54
CA SER A 93 -10.43 -7.30 0.72
C SER A 93 -11.59 -7.22 -0.26
N LYS A 94 -12.65 -6.49 0.08
CA LYS A 94 -13.83 -6.30 -0.81
C LYS A 94 -13.52 -5.61 -2.15
N TYR A 95 -12.39 -4.91 -2.26
CA TYR A 95 -11.94 -4.25 -3.49
C TYR A 95 -10.94 -5.10 -4.29
N ILE A 96 -10.58 -6.27 -3.80
CA ILE A 96 -9.61 -7.17 -4.41
C ILE A 96 -10.35 -8.33 -5.07
N THR A 97 -10.11 -8.56 -6.36
CA THR A 97 -10.75 -9.64 -7.10
C THR A 97 -10.16 -11.00 -6.75
N LYS A 98 -8.83 -11.12 -6.76
CA LYS A 98 -8.08 -12.34 -6.38
C LYS A 98 -6.69 -11.96 -5.89
N ILE A 99 -6.09 -12.87 -5.12
CA ILE A 99 -4.68 -12.86 -4.73
C ILE A 99 -3.97 -13.96 -5.50
N ILE A 100 -2.90 -13.60 -6.22
CA ILE A 100 -2.07 -14.51 -7.02
C ILE A 100 -0.80 -14.80 -6.24
N THR A 101 -0.60 -16.07 -5.92
CA THR A 101 0.60 -16.52 -5.19
C THR A 101 1.40 -17.51 -6.04
N GLU A 102 2.61 -17.87 -5.58
CA GLU A 102 3.44 -18.87 -6.22
C GLU A 102 2.86 -20.28 -6.18
N LYS A 103 1.88 -20.56 -5.30
CA LYS A 103 1.18 -21.86 -5.25
C LYS A 103 -0.09 -21.86 -6.08
N LYS A 104 -0.93 -20.83 -5.93
CA LYS A 104 -2.24 -20.75 -6.62
C LYS A 104 -2.87 -19.36 -6.49
N ILE A 105 -3.95 -19.18 -7.24
CA ILE A 105 -4.80 -17.98 -7.16
C ILE A 105 -5.93 -18.28 -6.16
N VAL A 106 -6.17 -17.36 -5.22
CA VAL A 106 -7.15 -17.52 -4.15
C VAL A 106 -8.06 -16.29 -4.04
N ASP A 107 -9.22 -16.48 -3.43
CA ASP A 107 -10.09 -15.39 -3.02
C ASP A 107 -9.48 -14.64 -1.83
N PRO A 108 -9.70 -13.30 -1.74
CA PRO A 108 -9.20 -12.49 -0.62
C PRO A 108 -10.08 -12.67 0.63
N ASN A 109 -10.06 -13.88 1.18
CA ASN A 109 -10.79 -14.23 2.40
C ASN A 109 -10.07 -15.30 3.20
N LYS A 110 -10.40 -15.40 4.47
CA LYS A 110 -9.77 -16.28 5.44
C LYS A 110 -9.76 -17.75 4.98
N GLU A 111 -10.89 -18.25 4.51
CA GLU A 111 -11.03 -19.67 4.13
C GLU A 111 -10.08 -20.05 2.98
N SER A 112 -10.00 -19.19 1.96
CA SER A 112 -9.16 -19.42 0.79
C SER A 112 -7.68 -19.23 1.10
N ILE A 113 -7.33 -18.25 1.94
CA ILE A 113 -5.95 -17.98 2.35
C ILE A 113 -5.40 -19.12 3.20
N LEU A 114 -6.18 -19.67 4.14
CA LEU A 114 -5.76 -20.83 4.95
C LEU A 114 -5.45 -22.09 4.12
N LYS A 115 -5.97 -22.21 2.90
CA LYS A 115 -5.65 -23.32 1.99
C LYS A 115 -4.28 -23.19 1.30
N LEU A 116 -3.53 -22.13 1.61
CA LEU A 116 -2.16 -21.92 1.11
C LEU A 116 -1.08 -22.60 1.95
N ILE A 117 -1.39 -22.94 3.20
CA ILE A 117 -0.49 -23.60 4.16
C ILE A 117 -0.80 -25.09 4.27
#